data_6bd7fc46aed50f1045f3beff31384832
#
_entry.id   6bd7fc46aed50f1045f3beff31384832
#
_cell.length_a   1.000
_cell.length_b   1.000
_cell.length_c   1.000
_cell.angle_alpha   90.00
_cell.angle_beta   90.00
_cell.angle_gamma   90.00
#
_symmetry.space_group_name_H-M   'P 1'
#
loop_
_entity.id
_entity.type
_entity.pdbx_description
1 polymer ?
#
loop_
_entity_poly.entity_id
_entity_poly.type
_entity_poly.pdbx_seq_one_letter_code
_entity_poly.pdbx_strand_id
1 'polypeptide(L)'
;YEEVPNWVDHVYDAQLIMEQYDYYGMYHNGFLNSLFGQRGVTLTTPLHNYIAIGDDVYMYTGVTSVTNDQSITGFIMINQRTKEAVYYSVAGAKEQSAQASAEGLDEIKAAGYMATFPLLLNIDGEPTYFMALKDVRDDGSQIIQSYALINVKQYTKIKVYGKTLAECLAKYVDQLKANGINVDIDANQVVDPADNPDAQGGSEPKVQTVNGKIADIRTQVISGETYYYIKLEGGDVYYSIAASKSTTAVILNRNDTVTIRFNAGEGAIVPASELEKAK
;
A
#
# COMPACT_ATOMS: atom_id res chain seq x y z
N TYR A 1 14.23 -21.97 8.34
CA TYR A 1 14.33 -20.72 7.56
C TYR A 1 15.78 -20.33 7.22
N GLU A 2 16.78 -21.01 7.78
CA GLU A 2 18.22 -20.77 7.47
C GLU A 2 18.59 -21.10 6.01
N GLU A 3 17.75 -21.85 5.30
CA GLU A 3 17.97 -22.27 3.91
C GLU A 3 17.17 -21.44 2.87
N VAL A 4 16.50 -20.35 3.31
CA VAL A 4 15.73 -19.51 2.37
C VAL A 4 16.69 -18.69 1.50
N PRO A 5 16.55 -18.75 0.16
CA PRO A 5 17.40 -17.99 -0.76
C PRO A 5 17.36 -16.49 -0.48
N ASN A 6 18.47 -15.78 -0.64
CA ASN A 6 18.61 -14.36 -0.32
C ASN A 6 17.68 -13.43 -1.15
N TRP A 7 17.13 -13.91 -2.26
CA TRP A 7 16.17 -13.15 -3.06
C TRP A 7 14.73 -13.24 -2.55
N VAL A 8 14.49 -14.01 -1.47
CA VAL A 8 13.17 -14.09 -0.83
C VAL A 8 13.11 -13.11 0.32
N ASP A 9 12.41 -12.02 0.14
CA ASP A 9 12.36 -10.90 1.11
C ASP A 9 11.24 -11.04 2.13
N HIS A 10 10.23 -11.86 1.84
CA HIS A 10 9.06 -12.05 2.69
C HIS A 10 8.96 -13.51 3.14
N VAL A 11 9.55 -13.82 4.28
CA VAL A 11 9.63 -15.17 4.86
C VAL A 11 8.59 -15.38 5.95
N TYR A 12 8.27 -14.32 6.70
CA TYR A 12 7.40 -14.39 7.86
C TYR A 12 6.07 -13.72 7.62
N ASP A 13 4.99 -14.37 8.04
CA ASP A 13 3.64 -13.80 7.98
C ASP A 13 3.49 -12.63 8.98
N ALA A 14 2.96 -11.50 8.51
CA ALA A 14 2.83 -10.30 9.32
C ALA A 14 1.89 -10.49 10.50
N GLN A 15 0.77 -11.19 10.31
CA GLN A 15 -0.20 -11.41 11.37
C GLN A 15 0.41 -12.24 12.50
N LEU A 16 1.15 -13.29 12.16
CA LEU A 16 1.85 -14.11 13.15
C LEU A 16 2.88 -13.30 13.95
N ILE A 17 3.60 -12.39 13.29
CA ILE A 17 4.57 -11.50 13.95
C ILE A 17 3.85 -10.54 14.89
N MET A 18 2.75 -9.94 14.45
CA MET A 18 1.95 -9.02 15.26
C MET A 18 1.40 -9.73 16.51
N GLU A 19 0.86 -10.94 16.37
CA GLU A 19 0.40 -11.76 17.49
C GLU A 19 1.52 -12.09 18.49
N GLN A 20 2.73 -12.41 18.01
CA GLN A 20 3.89 -12.64 18.86
C GLN A 20 4.32 -11.38 19.61
N TYR A 21 4.30 -10.23 18.94
CA TYR A 21 4.61 -8.94 19.55
C TYR A 21 3.57 -8.55 20.60
N ASP A 22 2.29 -8.71 20.29
CA ASP A 22 1.17 -8.42 21.19
C ASP A 22 1.23 -9.33 22.44
N TYR A 23 1.53 -10.61 22.26
CA TYR A 23 1.73 -11.52 23.37
C TYR A 23 2.88 -11.07 24.28
N TYR A 24 4.01 -10.67 23.69
CA TYR A 24 5.14 -10.11 24.45
C TYR A 24 4.73 -8.79 25.14
N GLY A 25 4.09 -7.88 24.43
CA GLY A 25 3.63 -6.59 24.95
C GLY A 25 2.65 -6.73 26.11
N MET A 26 1.79 -7.76 26.07
CA MET A 26 0.84 -8.05 27.15
C MET A 26 1.52 -8.59 28.42
N TYR A 27 2.52 -9.47 28.28
CA TYR A 27 2.98 -10.29 29.40
C TYR A 27 4.39 -9.95 29.92
N HIS A 28 5.15 -9.09 29.23
CA HIS A 28 6.53 -8.78 29.62
C HIS A 28 6.64 -8.15 31.03
N ASN A 29 5.59 -7.46 31.51
CA ASN A 29 5.50 -6.91 32.87
C ASN A 29 4.80 -7.86 33.86
N GLY A 30 4.60 -9.10 33.49
CA GLY A 30 4.03 -10.17 34.30
C GLY A 30 2.51 -10.34 34.12
N PHE A 31 2.07 -11.59 34.30
CA PHE A 31 0.68 -12.01 34.10
C PHE A 31 -0.33 -11.26 34.95
N LEU A 32 0.00 -10.98 36.22
CA LEU A 32 -0.91 -10.24 37.13
C LEU A 32 -1.07 -8.78 36.69
N ASN A 33 -0.02 -8.15 36.16
CA ASN A 33 -0.12 -6.79 35.62
C ASN A 33 -1.00 -6.75 34.37
N SER A 34 -0.94 -7.76 33.53
CA SER A 34 -1.80 -7.89 32.34
C SER A 34 -3.28 -7.96 32.71
N LEU A 35 -3.63 -8.65 33.80
CA LEU A 35 -5.02 -8.84 34.22
C LEU A 35 -5.59 -7.68 35.04
N PHE A 36 -4.81 -7.07 35.92
CA PHE A 36 -5.32 -6.14 36.92
C PHE A 36 -4.76 -4.73 36.84
N GLY A 37 -3.49 -4.57 36.44
CA GLY A 37 -2.81 -3.28 36.44
C GLY A 37 -2.77 -2.60 35.07
N GLN A 38 -2.63 -3.37 34.01
CA GLN A 38 -2.49 -2.96 32.60
C GLN A 38 -1.49 -1.82 32.37
N ARG A 39 -0.52 -1.66 33.27
CA ARG A 39 0.52 -0.61 33.16
C ARG A 39 1.61 -1.08 32.21
N GLY A 40 1.89 -0.25 31.19
CA GLY A 40 2.91 -0.57 30.19
C GLY A 40 2.54 -1.74 29.29
N VAL A 41 1.28 -2.16 29.24
CA VAL A 41 0.79 -3.13 28.28
C VAL A 41 0.60 -2.44 26.94
N THR A 42 1.22 -2.98 25.91
CA THR A 42 1.19 -2.44 24.55
C THR A 42 0.69 -3.50 23.58
N LEU A 43 -0.05 -3.06 22.58
CA LEU A 43 -0.56 -3.88 21.49
C LEU A 43 -0.27 -3.20 20.15
N THR A 44 -0.16 -3.98 19.10
CA THR A 44 -0.13 -3.45 17.74
C THR A 44 -1.50 -2.88 17.35
N THR A 45 -1.52 -1.90 16.44
CA THR A 45 -2.77 -1.49 15.80
C THR A 45 -3.24 -2.61 14.86
N PRO A 46 -4.55 -2.73 14.59
CA PRO A 46 -5.07 -3.83 13.78
C PRO A 46 -4.67 -3.78 12.31
N LEU A 47 -3.99 -2.72 11.90
CA LEU A 47 -3.57 -2.48 10.52
C LEU A 47 -2.05 -2.44 10.42
N HIS A 48 -1.52 -2.99 9.35
CA HIS A 48 -0.09 -2.98 9.05
C HIS A 48 0.13 -2.64 7.58
N ASN A 49 1.33 -2.22 7.27
CA ASN A 49 1.75 -1.97 5.89
C ASN A 49 3.19 -2.43 5.69
N TYR A 50 3.63 -2.46 4.46
CA TYR A 50 4.99 -2.86 4.09
C TYR A 50 5.73 -1.70 3.44
N ILE A 51 7.02 -1.64 3.70
CA ILE A 51 7.94 -0.68 3.08
C ILE A 51 9.22 -1.41 2.69
N ALA A 52 9.72 -1.12 1.48
CA ALA A 52 11.03 -1.57 1.05
C ALA A 52 12.09 -0.57 1.53
N ILE A 53 13.11 -1.06 2.22
CA ILE A 53 14.26 -0.25 2.66
C ILE A 53 15.54 -0.98 2.27
N GLY A 54 16.30 -0.39 1.36
CA GLY A 54 17.43 -1.08 0.74
C GLY A 54 16.94 -2.29 -0.05
N ASP A 55 17.44 -3.46 0.30
CA ASP A 55 17.15 -4.73 -0.38
C ASP A 55 16.21 -5.63 0.44
N ASP A 56 15.58 -5.10 1.50
CA ASP A 56 14.72 -5.82 2.41
C ASP A 56 13.30 -5.23 2.49
N VAL A 57 12.32 -6.09 2.77
CA VAL A 57 10.95 -5.70 3.05
C VAL A 57 10.73 -5.66 4.56
N TYR A 58 10.23 -4.54 5.05
CA TYR A 58 9.83 -4.34 6.44
C TYR A 58 8.32 -4.23 6.54
N MET A 59 7.73 -4.97 7.45
CA MET A 59 6.38 -4.69 7.92
C MET A 59 6.44 -3.62 9.00
N TYR A 60 5.53 -2.65 8.97
CA TYR A 60 5.38 -1.70 10.05
C TYR A 60 3.92 -1.60 10.49
N THR A 61 3.74 -1.34 11.79
CA THR A 61 2.44 -1.11 12.40
C THR A 61 2.56 -0.15 13.58
N GLY A 62 1.47 0.56 13.90
CA GLY A 62 1.39 1.38 15.10
C GLY A 62 1.38 0.49 16.35
N VAL A 63 1.88 1.01 17.44
CA VAL A 63 1.82 0.42 18.78
C VAL A 63 1.03 1.32 19.68
N THR A 64 -0.01 0.79 20.33
CA THR A 64 -0.89 1.53 21.24
C THR A 64 -0.81 0.97 22.66
N SER A 65 -1.14 1.77 23.64
CA SER A 65 -1.37 1.30 25.01
C SER A 65 -2.79 0.79 25.16
N VAL A 66 -2.98 -0.28 25.93
CA VAL A 66 -4.33 -0.85 26.23
C VAL A 66 -5.26 0.19 26.90
N THR A 67 -4.67 1.19 27.55
CA THR A 67 -5.43 2.25 28.24
C THR A 67 -5.78 3.46 27.38
N ASN A 68 -5.28 3.52 26.13
CA ASN A 68 -5.48 4.67 25.24
C ASN A 68 -5.79 4.24 23.81
N ASP A 69 -7.06 4.13 23.51
CA ASP A 69 -7.57 3.58 22.24
C ASP A 69 -7.45 4.51 21.02
N GLN A 70 -7.10 5.78 21.22
CA GLN A 70 -7.17 6.78 20.14
C GLN A 70 -5.82 7.26 19.61
N SER A 71 -4.71 6.87 20.26
CA SER A 71 -3.36 7.28 19.87
C SER A 71 -2.39 6.11 19.90
N ILE A 72 -1.32 6.26 19.13
CA ILE A 72 -0.16 5.36 19.19
C ILE A 72 0.86 5.89 20.19
N THR A 73 1.63 4.98 20.78
CA THR A 73 2.83 5.28 21.57
C THR A 73 4.10 5.22 20.74
N GLY A 74 4.02 4.63 19.55
CA GLY A 74 5.12 4.49 18.61
C GLY A 74 4.76 3.61 17.42
N PHE A 75 5.76 3.29 16.64
CA PHE A 75 5.71 2.34 15.55
C PHE A 75 6.73 1.22 15.78
N ILE A 76 6.40 0.02 15.34
CA ILE A 76 7.35 -1.06 15.22
C ILE A 76 7.57 -1.37 13.75
N MET A 77 8.84 -1.52 13.37
CA MET A 77 9.25 -2.00 12.05
C MET A 77 9.93 -3.35 12.21
N ILE A 78 9.51 -4.31 11.43
CA ILE A 78 10.00 -5.68 11.53
C ILE A 78 10.44 -6.16 10.15
N ASN A 79 11.73 -6.50 10.05
CA ASN A 79 12.30 -7.08 8.84
C ASN A 79 11.63 -8.44 8.57
N GLN A 80 11.04 -8.60 7.39
CA GLN A 80 10.25 -9.79 7.05
C GLN A 80 11.11 -11.01 6.75
N ARG A 81 12.42 -10.84 6.61
CA ARG A 81 13.39 -11.93 6.40
C ARG A 81 14.04 -12.40 7.70
N THR A 82 14.46 -11.45 8.54
CA THR A 82 15.27 -11.74 9.73
C THR A 82 14.47 -11.75 11.03
N LYS A 83 13.28 -11.18 11.05
CA LYS A 83 12.46 -10.82 12.22
C LYS A 83 13.10 -9.77 13.14
N GLU A 84 14.18 -9.14 12.71
CA GLU A 84 14.72 -8.01 13.47
C GLU A 84 13.68 -6.92 13.59
N ALA A 85 13.42 -6.49 14.83
CA ALA A 85 12.38 -5.52 15.14
C ALA A 85 12.98 -4.27 15.75
N VAL A 86 12.57 -3.11 15.25
CA VAL A 86 12.96 -1.80 15.76
C VAL A 86 11.73 -1.02 16.17
N TYR A 87 11.69 -0.56 17.42
CA TYR A 87 10.63 0.27 17.94
C TYR A 87 11.02 1.75 17.88
N TYR A 88 10.15 2.55 17.27
CA TYR A 88 10.28 4.00 17.19
C TYR A 88 9.25 4.65 18.10
N SER A 89 9.71 5.29 19.18
CA SER A 89 8.81 6.00 20.12
C SER A 89 8.33 7.30 19.50
N VAL A 90 7.09 7.31 19.06
CA VAL A 90 6.41 8.49 18.48
C VAL A 90 4.96 8.48 18.93
N ALA A 91 4.65 9.29 19.94
CA ALA A 91 3.26 9.49 20.35
C ALA A 91 2.50 10.31 19.30
N GLY A 92 1.32 9.85 18.90
CA GLY A 92 0.54 10.54 17.88
C GLY A 92 -0.74 9.84 17.48
N ALA A 93 -1.26 10.21 16.31
CA ALA A 93 -2.48 9.64 15.77
C ALA A 93 -2.29 8.18 15.34
N LYS A 94 -3.35 7.38 15.51
CA LYS A 94 -3.50 6.12 14.77
C LYS A 94 -3.79 6.39 13.30
N GLU A 95 -3.56 5.40 12.46
CA GLU A 95 -3.84 5.45 11.03
C GLU A 95 -5.30 5.83 10.75
N GLN A 96 -6.26 5.23 11.47
CA GLN A 96 -7.69 5.54 11.33
C GLN A 96 -8.00 6.99 11.71
N SER A 97 -7.33 7.54 12.74
CA SER A 97 -7.52 8.94 13.16
C SER A 97 -6.95 9.90 12.11
N ALA A 98 -5.83 9.55 11.48
CA ALA A 98 -5.24 10.31 10.38
C ALA A 98 -6.16 10.29 9.15
N GLN A 99 -6.68 9.12 8.80
CA GLN A 99 -7.63 8.95 7.69
C GLN A 99 -8.89 9.79 7.90
N ALA A 100 -9.50 9.69 9.09
CA ALA A 100 -10.66 10.51 9.46
C ALA A 100 -10.34 12.02 9.45
N SER A 101 -9.12 12.41 9.83
CA SER A 101 -8.67 13.80 9.77
C SER A 101 -8.51 14.31 8.34
N ALA A 102 -8.05 13.48 7.41
CA ALA A 102 -7.96 13.83 6.00
C ALA A 102 -9.35 13.96 5.36
N GLU A 103 -10.22 12.99 5.58
CA GLU A 103 -11.60 12.99 5.08
C GLU A 103 -12.47 14.09 5.72
N GLY A 104 -12.10 14.55 6.91
CA GLY A 104 -12.73 15.65 7.63
C GLY A 104 -12.29 17.05 7.19
N LEU A 105 -11.38 17.20 6.23
CA LEU A 105 -11.08 18.50 5.62
C LEU A 105 -12.30 18.98 4.81
N ASP A 106 -12.68 20.26 4.97
CA ASP A 106 -13.96 20.77 4.48
C ASP A 106 -14.18 20.50 2.97
N GLU A 107 -13.15 20.71 2.17
CA GLU A 107 -13.22 20.50 0.73
C GLU A 107 -13.29 19.02 0.35
N ILE A 108 -12.58 18.16 1.08
CA ILE A 108 -12.56 16.72 0.84
C ILE A 108 -13.91 16.13 1.24
N LYS A 109 -14.43 16.54 2.40
CA LYS A 109 -15.75 16.15 2.87
C LYS A 109 -16.87 16.62 1.93
N ALA A 110 -16.79 17.86 1.43
CA ALA A 110 -17.76 18.39 0.48
C ALA A 110 -17.73 17.68 -0.88
N ALA A 111 -16.55 17.21 -1.32
CA ALA A 111 -16.38 16.43 -2.54
C ALA A 111 -16.74 14.95 -2.38
N GLY A 112 -16.86 14.45 -1.14
CA GLY A 112 -17.13 13.04 -0.88
C GLY A 112 -15.94 12.12 -1.17
N TYR A 113 -14.72 12.64 -1.17
CA TYR A 113 -13.53 11.84 -1.45
C TYR A 113 -13.18 10.93 -0.27
N MET A 114 -12.68 9.76 -0.58
CA MET A 114 -12.22 8.77 0.40
C MET A 114 -10.70 8.71 0.43
N ALA A 115 -10.12 8.72 1.63
CA ALA A 115 -8.68 8.56 1.78
C ALA A 115 -8.26 7.09 1.65
N THR A 116 -7.11 6.86 1.02
CA THR A 116 -6.46 5.55 1.07
C THR A 116 -5.96 5.26 2.48
N PHE A 117 -5.54 4.02 2.71
CA PHE A 117 -4.81 3.69 3.92
C PHE A 117 -3.56 4.58 4.07
N PRO A 118 -3.31 5.16 5.27
CA PRO A 118 -2.18 6.05 5.50
C PRO A 118 -0.84 5.35 5.36
N LEU A 119 0.03 5.89 4.53
CA LEU A 119 1.43 5.48 4.41
C LEU A 119 2.27 6.37 5.33
N LEU A 120 3.02 5.76 6.24
CA LEU A 120 3.94 6.50 7.11
C LEU A 120 5.20 6.89 6.35
N LEU A 121 5.49 8.19 6.33
CA LEU A 121 6.71 8.77 5.77
C LEU A 121 7.48 9.53 6.86
N ASN A 122 8.78 9.68 6.64
CA ASN A 122 9.60 10.60 7.39
C ASN A 122 9.90 11.81 6.49
N ILE A 123 9.34 12.97 6.85
CA ILE A 123 9.57 14.22 6.14
C ILE A 123 10.50 15.10 7.01
N ASP A 124 11.79 15.01 6.75
CA ASP A 124 12.85 15.72 7.48
C ASP A 124 12.75 15.58 9.01
N GLY A 125 12.66 14.34 9.49
CA GLY A 125 12.54 14.01 10.91
C GLY A 125 11.10 14.10 11.46
N GLU A 126 10.14 14.59 10.68
CA GLU A 126 8.73 14.63 11.09
C GLU A 126 7.96 13.42 10.53
N PRO A 127 7.46 12.55 11.43
CA PRO A 127 6.63 11.43 11.04
C PRO A 127 5.30 11.93 10.49
N THR A 128 4.97 11.50 9.29
CA THR A 128 3.87 12.04 8.50
C THR A 128 3.10 10.92 7.82
N TYR A 129 1.79 10.95 7.92
CA TYR A 129 0.93 10.10 7.10
C TYR A 129 0.65 10.73 5.76
N PHE A 130 0.93 9.99 4.72
CA PHE A 130 0.57 10.30 3.34
C PHE A 130 -0.63 9.47 2.90
N MET A 131 -1.58 10.08 2.23
CA MET A 131 -2.77 9.42 1.68
C MET A 131 -3.09 9.99 0.31
N ALA A 132 -3.51 9.12 -0.62
CA ALA A 132 -4.20 9.56 -1.81
C ALA A 132 -5.70 9.69 -1.51
N LEU A 133 -6.34 10.71 -2.07
CA LEU A 133 -7.76 10.99 -1.92
C LEU A 133 -8.46 10.60 -3.23
N LYS A 134 -9.41 9.68 -3.14
CA LYS A 134 -10.07 9.05 -4.27
C LYS A 134 -11.51 9.49 -4.38
N ASP A 135 -11.92 9.77 -5.60
CA ASP A 135 -13.32 9.80 -6.01
C ASP A 135 -13.77 8.37 -6.35
N VAL A 136 -14.83 7.91 -5.71
CA VAL A 136 -15.44 6.60 -5.97
C VAL A 136 -16.70 6.82 -6.77
N ARG A 137 -16.70 6.45 -8.04
CA ARG A 137 -17.81 6.63 -8.95
C ARG A 137 -18.87 5.53 -8.79
N ASP A 138 -20.05 5.78 -9.30
CA ASP A 138 -21.19 4.85 -9.25
C ASP A 138 -20.92 3.50 -9.95
N ASP A 139 -20.01 3.47 -10.92
CA ASP A 139 -19.56 2.27 -11.61
C ASP A 139 -18.50 1.47 -10.83
N GLY A 140 -18.13 1.93 -9.62
CA GLY A 140 -17.10 1.33 -8.78
C GLY A 140 -15.67 1.70 -9.18
N SER A 141 -15.47 2.51 -10.23
CA SER A 141 -14.14 3.01 -10.57
C SER A 141 -13.64 4.01 -9.53
N GLN A 142 -12.33 4.01 -9.29
CA GLN A 142 -11.68 4.88 -8.32
C GLN A 142 -10.61 5.72 -9.03
N ILE A 143 -10.70 7.03 -8.87
CA ILE A 143 -9.74 7.97 -9.46
C ILE A 143 -9.12 8.81 -8.37
N ILE A 144 -7.79 8.89 -8.35
CA ILE A 144 -7.06 9.79 -7.44
C ILE A 144 -7.32 11.23 -7.89
N GLN A 145 -7.84 12.06 -6.99
CA GLN A 145 -8.17 13.46 -7.23
C GLN A 145 -7.22 14.43 -6.53
N SER A 146 -6.64 14.00 -5.41
CA SER A 146 -5.75 14.83 -4.61
C SER A 146 -4.97 13.97 -3.62
N TYR A 147 -4.11 14.61 -2.84
CA TYR A 147 -3.27 13.98 -1.83
C TYR A 147 -3.43 14.69 -0.50
N ALA A 148 -3.21 13.96 0.60
CA ALA A 148 -3.21 14.53 1.94
C ALA A 148 -1.94 14.17 2.69
N LEU A 149 -1.45 15.11 3.51
CA LEU A 149 -0.37 14.92 4.47
C LEU A 149 -0.85 15.31 5.87
N ILE A 150 -0.70 14.41 6.81
CA ILE A 150 -1.14 14.57 8.20
C ILE A 150 0.05 14.33 9.11
N ASN A 151 0.43 15.30 9.93
CA ASN A 151 1.50 15.11 10.91
C ASN A 151 1.06 14.13 12.00
N VAL A 152 1.87 13.13 12.29
CA VAL A 152 1.53 12.07 13.26
C VAL A 152 1.36 12.66 14.67
N LYS A 153 2.27 13.56 15.08
CA LYS A 153 2.30 14.15 16.42
C LYS A 153 1.20 15.20 16.62
N GLN A 154 0.90 15.99 15.59
CA GLN A 154 -0.01 17.13 15.63
C GLN A 154 -1.15 17.03 14.59
N TYR A 155 -1.73 15.84 14.45
CA TYR A 155 -2.71 15.50 13.41
C TYR A 155 -3.98 16.36 13.40
N THR A 156 -4.31 17.02 14.51
CA THR A 156 -5.45 17.93 14.57
C THR A 156 -5.12 19.32 14.03
N LYS A 157 -3.85 19.73 14.07
CA LYS A 157 -3.38 21.07 13.70
C LYS A 157 -2.68 21.09 12.34
N ILE A 158 -1.83 20.10 12.09
CA ILE A 158 -1.00 20.03 10.87
C ILE A 158 -1.56 18.95 9.98
N LYS A 159 -2.45 19.37 9.11
CA LYS A 159 -3.14 18.54 8.13
C LYS A 159 -3.46 19.37 6.90
N VAL A 160 -3.06 18.87 5.75
CA VAL A 160 -3.22 19.56 4.47
C VAL A 160 -3.68 18.61 3.39
N TYR A 161 -4.22 19.18 2.32
CA TYR A 161 -4.41 18.49 1.04
C TYR A 161 -3.94 19.37 -0.12
N GLY A 162 -3.60 18.73 -1.22
CA GLY A 162 -3.25 19.39 -2.47
C GLY A 162 -3.69 18.55 -3.67
N LYS A 163 -4.01 19.23 -4.78
CA LYS A 163 -4.37 18.53 -6.03
C LYS A 163 -3.17 17.83 -6.65
N THR A 164 -1.98 18.35 -6.42
CA THR A 164 -0.72 17.74 -6.80
C THR A 164 0.09 17.44 -5.55
N LEU A 165 1.06 16.53 -5.69
CA LEU A 165 1.94 16.16 -4.58
C LEU A 165 2.82 17.36 -4.16
N ALA A 166 3.32 18.11 -5.13
CA ALA A 166 4.13 19.32 -4.89
C ALA A 166 3.32 20.39 -4.12
N GLU A 167 2.07 20.65 -4.53
CA GLU A 167 1.18 21.58 -3.81
C GLU A 167 0.91 21.11 -2.39
N CYS A 168 0.64 19.81 -2.21
CA CYS A 168 0.37 19.24 -0.89
C CYS A 168 1.59 19.37 0.04
N LEU A 169 2.80 19.06 -0.47
CA LEU A 169 4.03 19.18 0.30
C LEU A 169 4.36 20.64 0.63
N ALA A 170 4.18 21.58 -0.30
CA ALA A 170 4.42 23.00 -0.04
C ALA A 170 3.52 23.52 1.10
N LYS A 171 2.22 23.21 1.05
CA LYS A 171 1.28 23.55 2.13
C LYS A 171 1.66 22.89 3.46
N TYR A 172 2.17 21.65 3.41
CA TYR A 172 2.58 20.93 4.61
C TYR A 172 3.78 21.58 5.26
N VAL A 173 4.80 21.93 4.49
CA VAL A 173 5.99 22.66 4.95
C VAL A 173 5.61 24.00 5.56
N ASP A 174 4.70 24.75 4.93
CA ASP A 174 4.18 26.01 5.48
C ASP A 174 3.46 25.80 6.82
N GLN A 175 2.64 24.77 6.94
CA GLN A 175 2.00 24.45 8.22
C GLN A 175 2.96 24.00 9.31
N LEU A 176 4.00 23.21 8.96
CA LEU A 176 5.07 22.84 9.90
C LEU A 176 5.77 24.09 10.43
N LYS A 177 6.20 24.99 9.55
CA LYS A 177 6.84 26.26 9.92
C LYS A 177 5.93 27.15 10.76
N ALA A 178 4.66 27.27 10.42
CA ALA A 178 3.67 28.04 11.20
C ALA A 178 3.45 27.47 12.61
N ASN A 179 3.73 26.19 12.84
CA ASN A 179 3.66 25.52 14.15
C ASN A 179 5.03 25.39 14.83
N GLY A 180 6.05 26.11 14.35
CA GLY A 180 7.39 26.16 14.95
C GLY A 180 8.30 24.97 14.63
N ILE A 181 7.92 24.14 13.65
CA ILE A 181 8.70 22.99 13.20
C ILE A 181 9.48 23.42 11.95
N ASN A 182 10.80 23.53 12.07
CA ASN A 182 11.67 23.88 10.95
C ASN A 182 12.06 22.61 10.21
N VAL A 183 11.78 22.58 8.91
CA VAL A 183 12.17 21.53 7.98
C VAL A 183 12.95 22.16 6.83
N ASP A 184 13.98 21.46 6.36
CA ASP A 184 14.82 21.89 5.24
C ASP A 184 14.46 21.10 3.98
N ILE A 185 13.25 21.34 3.49
CA ILE A 185 12.72 20.71 2.29
C ILE A 185 12.35 21.78 1.29
N ASP A 186 12.88 21.66 0.09
CA ASP A 186 12.44 22.43 -1.06
C ASP A 186 11.29 21.69 -1.75
N ALA A 187 10.07 22.12 -1.46
CA ALA A 187 8.85 21.55 -2.07
C ALA A 187 8.84 21.69 -3.60
N ASN A 188 9.63 22.60 -4.18
CA ASN A 188 9.73 22.78 -5.63
C ASN A 188 10.59 21.70 -6.31
N GLN A 189 11.31 20.89 -5.56
CA GLN A 189 12.07 19.74 -6.08
C GLN A 189 11.20 18.49 -6.20
N VAL A 190 9.98 18.52 -5.68
CA VAL A 190 9.04 17.43 -5.87
C VAL A 190 8.40 17.57 -7.24
N VAL A 191 8.87 16.78 -8.16
CA VAL A 191 8.24 16.66 -9.49
C VAL A 191 7.00 15.79 -9.32
N ASP A 192 5.84 16.33 -9.71
CA ASP A 192 4.63 15.51 -9.75
C ASP A 192 4.88 14.34 -10.70
N PRO A 193 4.51 13.09 -10.33
CA PRO A 193 4.65 11.96 -11.23
C PRO A 193 3.98 12.17 -12.60
N ALA A 194 2.95 13.04 -12.67
CA ALA A 194 2.31 13.42 -13.92
C ALA A 194 3.20 14.35 -14.79
N ASP A 195 4.10 15.11 -14.19
CA ASP A 195 4.96 16.10 -14.88
C ASP A 195 6.39 15.58 -15.12
N ASN A 196 6.74 14.42 -14.59
CA ASN A 196 8.04 13.81 -14.81
C ASN A 196 7.99 12.80 -15.97
N PRO A 197 8.51 13.13 -17.15
CA PRO A 197 8.56 12.16 -18.26
C PRO A 197 9.44 10.94 -17.96
N ASP A 198 10.33 11.02 -16.95
CA ASP A 198 11.17 9.90 -16.50
C ASP A 198 10.55 9.14 -15.29
N ALA A 199 9.67 9.78 -14.50
CA ALA A 199 8.82 9.11 -13.50
C ALA A 199 7.60 8.42 -14.14
N GLN A 200 7.36 8.61 -15.41
CA GLN A 200 6.58 7.74 -16.29
C GLN A 200 7.27 6.38 -16.53
N GLY A 201 8.03 5.90 -15.58
CA GLY A 201 8.23 4.47 -15.32
C GLY A 201 6.93 3.72 -14.98
N GLY A 202 5.82 4.45 -14.78
CA GLY A 202 4.46 4.10 -15.09
C GLY A 202 4.06 4.88 -16.34
N SER A 203 4.63 4.55 -17.50
CA SER A 203 3.98 4.84 -18.77
C SER A 203 2.52 4.47 -18.59
N GLU A 204 1.58 5.33 -19.07
CA GLU A 204 0.25 4.80 -19.42
C GLU A 204 0.51 3.41 -19.98
N PRO A 205 -0.06 2.36 -19.37
CA PRO A 205 0.31 1.03 -19.78
C PRO A 205 0.07 1.02 -21.29
N LYS A 206 1.16 0.98 -22.08
CA LYS A 206 1.04 0.87 -23.53
C LYS A 206 0.31 -0.43 -23.73
N VAL A 207 -1.01 -0.31 -23.84
CA VAL A 207 -1.86 -1.45 -24.13
C VAL A 207 -1.35 -2.04 -25.43
N GLN A 208 -0.67 -3.14 -25.29
CA GLN A 208 -0.20 -3.92 -26.44
C GLN A 208 -1.27 -4.95 -26.78
N THR A 209 -1.36 -5.25 -28.03
CA THR A 209 -2.27 -6.29 -28.51
C THR A 209 -1.45 -7.35 -29.21
N VAL A 210 -1.68 -8.59 -28.81
CA VAL A 210 -1.09 -9.76 -29.46
C VAL A 210 -2.20 -10.67 -29.97
N ASN A 211 -2.02 -11.18 -31.18
CA ASN A 211 -2.90 -12.16 -31.80
C ASN A 211 -2.13 -13.46 -32.00
N GLY A 212 -2.72 -14.58 -31.68
CA GLY A 212 -2.07 -15.85 -31.89
C GLY A 212 -2.94 -17.05 -31.55
N LYS A 213 -2.46 -18.23 -31.91
CA LYS A 213 -3.05 -19.50 -31.49
C LYS A 213 -2.58 -19.88 -30.10
N ILE A 214 -3.47 -20.45 -29.33
CA ILE A 214 -3.18 -20.91 -27.98
C ILE A 214 -2.34 -22.19 -28.05
N ALA A 215 -1.13 -22.13 -27.53
CA ALA A 215 -0.25 -23.28 -27.34
C ALA A 215 -0.54 -24.03 -26.04
N ASP A 216 -0.81 -23.28 -24.96
CA ASP A 216 -1.08 -23.85 -23.63
C ASP A 216 -2.06 -22.98 -22.85
N ILE A 217 -2.92 -23.65 -22.05
CA ILE A 217 -3.82 -22.99 -21.08
C ILE A 217 -3.67 -23.70 -19.74
N ARG A 218 -3.53 -22.91 -18.69
CA ARG A 218 -3.50 -23.38 -17.31
C ARG A 218 -4.48 -22.56 -16.48
N THR A 219 -4.95 -23.15 -15.39
CA THR A 219 -5.83 -22.48 -14.44
C THR A 219 -5.27 -22.59 -13.04
N GLN A 220 -5.49 -21.56 -12.24
CA GLN A 220 -5.19 -21.53 -10.82
C GLN A 220 -6.28 -20.78 -10.08
N VAL A 221 -6.67 -21.23 -8.89
CA VAL A 221 -7.57 -20.50 -8.02
C VAL A 221 -6.73 -19.76 -6.98
N ILE A 222 -6.89 -18.44 -6.94
CA ILE A 222 -6.21 -17.54 -6.00
C ILE A 222 -7.30 -16.75 -5.26
N SER A 223 -7.33 -16.86 -3.94
CA SER A 223 -8.32 -16.14 -3.10
C SER A 223 -9.78 -16.32 -3.53
N GLY A 224 -10.13 -17.52 -4.01
CA GLY A 224 -11.49 -17.86 -4.47
C GLY A 224 -11.82 -17.44 -5.91
N GLU A 225 -10.91 -16.80 -6.61
CA GLU A 225 -11.07 -16.42 -8.02
C GLU A 225 -10.21 -17.29 -8.93
N THR A 226 -10.79 -17.72 -10.06
CA THR A 226 -10.07 -18.52 -11.05
C THR A 226 -9.31 -17.61 -12.02
N TYR A 227 -8.03 -17.86 -12.18
CA TYR A 227 -7.17 -17.22 -13.15
C TYR A 227 -6.83 -18.19 -14.28
N TYR A 228 -6.87 -17.70 -15.52
CA TYR A 228 -6.43 -18.39 -16.72
C TYR A 228 -5.07 -17.87 -17.14
N TYR A 229 -4.14 -18.76 -17.42
CA TYR A 229 -2.81 -18.48 -17.91
C TYR A 229 -2.70 -19.03 -19.33
N ILE A 230 -2.59 -18.15 -20.31
CA ILE A 230 -2.66 -18.47 -21.73
C ILE A 230 -1.31 -18.21 -22.35
N LYS A 231 -0.71 -19.22 -22.96
CA LYS A 231 0.51 -19.12 -23.75
C LYS A 231 0.18 -19.25 -25.23
N LEU A 232 0.71 -18.33 -26.05
CA LEU A 232 0.53 -18.36 -27.49
C LEU A 232 1.67 -19.13 -28.17
N GLU A 233 1.41 -19.67 -29.35
CA GLU A 233 2.43 -20.35 -30.18
C GLU A 233 3.57 -19.38 -30.52
N GLY A 234 4.80 -19.84 -30.33
CA GLY A 234 6.01 -19.05 -30.58
C GLY A 234 6.32 -17.96 -29.54
N GLY A 235 5.47 -17.80 -28.51
CA GLY A 235 5.72 -16.89 -27.39
C GLY A 235 6.31 -17.59 -26.17
N ASP A 236 7.06 -16.86 -25.35
CA ASP A 236 7.67 -17.39 -24.12
C ASP A 236 6.92 -16.97 -22.84
N VAL A 237 5.95 -16.06 -22.94
CA VAL A 237 5.19 -15.53 -21.82
C VAL A 237 3.81 -16.17 -21.70
N TYR A 238 3.29 -16.23 -20.48
CA TYR A 238 1.90 -16.52 -20.20
C TYR A 238 1.13 -15.22 -19.93
N TYR A 239 -0.02 -15.07 -20.56
CA TYR A 239 -0.95 -13.99 -20.29
C TYR A 239 -1.96 -14.44 -19.24
N SER A 240 -2.05 -13.74 -18.10
CA SER A 240 -2.97 -14.08 -17.02
C SER A 240 -4.20 -13.19 -17.04
N ILE A 241 -5.39 -13.81 -16.89
CA ILE A 241 -6.65 -13.07 -16.79
C ILE A 241 -7.58 -13.76 -15.78
N ALA A 242 -8.25 -12.96 -14.94
CA ALA A 242 -9.23 -13.45 -14.00
C ALA A 242 -10.54 -13.82 -14.72
N ALA A 243 -11.21 -14.88 -14.27
CA ALA A 243 -12.49 -15.30 -14.81
C ALA A 243 -13.56 -14.20 -14.72
N SER A 244 -13.53 -13.39 -13.67
CA SER A 244 -14.42 -12.24 -13.48
C SER A 244 -14.24 -11.16 -14.55
N LYS A 245 -13.05 -11.05 -15.15
CA LYS A 245 -12.72 -10.05 -16.20
C LYS A 245 -13.00 -10.55 -17.61
N SER A 246 -13.07 -11.86 -17.84
CA SER A 246 -13.31 -12.42 -19.16
C SER A 246 -14.09 -13.74 -19.09
N THR A 247 -15.36 -13.68 -19.42
CA THR A 247 -16.18 -14.89 -19.60
C THR A 247 -15.71 -15.74 -20.79
N THR A 248 -15.02 -15.12 -21.76
CA THR A 248 -14.43 -15.81 -22.91
C THR A 248 -13.33 -16.77 -22.48
N ALA A 249 -12.58 -16.49 -21.43
CA ALA A 249 -11.50 -17.33 -20.94
C ALA A 249 -11.96 -18.75 -20.59
N VAL A 250 -13.22 -18.90 -20.12
CA VAL A 250 -13.80 -20.19 -19.68
C VAL A 250 -14.03 -21.18 -20.84
N ILE A 251 -14.24 -20.67 -22.06
CA ILE A 251 -14.58 -21.47 -23.23
C ILE A 251 -13.42 -21.69 -24.21
N LEU A 252 -12.23 -21.24 -23.84
CA LEU A 252 -11.04 -21.35 -24.67
C LEU A 252 -10.44 -22.76 -24.62
N ASN A 253 -9.92 -23.19 -25.77
CA ASN A 253 -9.19 -24.43 -25.93
C ASN A 253 -7.84 -24.19 -26.61
N ARG A 254 -6.96 -25.18 -26.52
CA ARG A 254 -5.72 -25.20 -27.34
C ARG A 254 -6.09 -25.11 -28.82
N ASN A 255 -5.26 -24.42 -29.58
CA ASN A 255 -5.42 -24.10 -31.01
C ASN A 255 -6.53 -23.05 -31.32
N ASP A 256 -7.29 -22.56 -30.35
CA ASP A 256 -8.13 -21.40 -30.59
C ASP A 256 -7.24 -20.18 -30.92
N THR A 257 -7.72 -19.34 -31.82
CA THR A 257 -7.07 -18.05 -32.11
C THR A 257 -7.68 -16.99 -31.23
N VAL A 258 -6.82 -16.22 -30.54
CA VAL A 258 -7.26 -15.18 -29.62
C VAL A 258 -6.53 -13.88 -29.87
N THR A 259 -7.19 -12.79 -29.50
CA THR A 259 -6.63 -11.45 -29.35
C THR A 259 -6.52 -11.15 -27.88
N ILE A 260 -5.33 -10.83 -27.39
CA ILE A 260 -5.05 -10.51 -25.99
C ILE A 260 -4.54 -9.07 -25.93
N ARG A 261 -5.20 -8.22 -25.12
CA ARG A 261 -4.71 -6.89 -24.77
C ARG A 261 -4.05 -6.95 -23.39
N PHE A 262 -2.88 -6.40 -23.26
CA PHE A 262 -2.08 -6.42 -22.03
C PHE A 262 -1.25 -5.16 -21.92
N ASN A 263 -0.86 -4.84 -20.71
CA ASN A 263 0.09 -3.77 -20.45
C ASN A 263 1.50 -4.31 -20.60
N ALA A 264 2.38 -3.57 -21.28
CA ALA A 264 3.77 -3.94 -21.39
C ALA A 264 4.36 -4.18 -20.00
N GLY A 265 4.95 -5.35 -19.77
CA GLY A 265 5.56 -5.76 -18.51
C GLY A 265 6.70 -6.74 -18.79
N GLU A 266 7.68 -6.76 -17.90
CA GLU A 266 8.76 -7.73 -17.91
C GLU A 266 8.40 -8.92 -17.02
N GLY A 267 8.56 -10.14 -17.50
CA GLY A 267 8.33 -11.36 -16.73
C GLY A 267 7.75 -12.51 -17.55
N ALA A 268 7.78 -13.71 -16.97
CA ALA A 268 7.22 -14.91 -17.57
C ALA A 268 5.68 -14.93 -17.57
N ILE A 269 5.05 -14.10 -16.74
CA ILE A 269 3.58 -13.95 -16.65
C ILE A 269 3.24 -12.46 -16.77
N VAL A 270 2.39 -12.14 -17.73
CA VAL A 270 1.95 -10.76 -18.03
C VAL A 270 0.44 -10.67 -17.82
N PRO A 271 -0.05 -9.74 -16.96
CA PRO A 271 -1.47 -9.54 -16.76
C PRO A 271 -2.16 -9.01 -18.02
N ALA A 272 -3.20 -9.69 -18.47
CA ALA A 272 -4.05 -9.27 -19.57
C ALA A 272 -5.22 -8.43 -19.05
N SER A 273 -5.55 -7.37 -19.76
CA SER A 273 -6.70 -6.51 -19.51
C SER A 273 -7.95 -6.97 -20.24
N GLU A 274 -7.78 -7.60 -21.41
CA GLU A 274 -8.87 -8.05 -22.25
C GLU A 274 -8.48 -9.28 -23.06
N LEU A 275 -9.45 -10.15 -23.34
CA LEU A 275 -9.26 -11.39 -24.07
C LEU A 275 -10.49 -11.65 -24.95
N GLU A 276 -10.27 -11.76 -26.24
CA GLU A 276 -11.28 -12.06 -27.23
C GLU A 276 -10.89 -13.31 -28.02
N LYS A 277 -11.88 -14.16 -28.31
CA LYS A 277 -11.71 -15.28 -29.25
C LYS A 277 -11.99 -14.81 -30.66
N ALA A 278 -11.07 -15.04 -31.57
CA ALA A 278 -11.30 -14.78 -32.98
C ALA A 278 -12.41 -15.71 -33.52
N LYS A 279 -13.29 -15.16 -34.32
CA LYS A 279 -14.38 -15.91 -34.96
C LYS A 279 -13.89 -16.82 -36.05
#